data_9c09341a5fdc3726f18f244e0bc2696c
#
_entry.id   9c09341a5fdc3726f18f244e0bc2696c
#
_cell.length_a   1.000
_cell.length_b   1.000
_cell.length_c   1.000
_cell.angle_alpha   90.00
_cell.angle_beta   90.00
_cell.angle_gamma   90.00
#
_symmetry.space_group_name_H-M   'P 1'
#
loop_
_entity.id
_entity.type
_entity.pdbx_description
1 polymer ?
#
loop_
_entity_poly.entity_id
_entity_poly.type
_entity_poly.pdbx_seq_one_letter_code
_entity_poly.pdbx_strand_id
1 'polypeptide(L)'
;MIGLEEFKSHFKGFEDYYVIIGGTACTVLFENYGESFRATKDIDMVVLMENLDVDFTKRFWSFIHEAHYKSIYECNQDKKLYRFTNPKSELYPKMIELFSRKPIEFPIDDLSHLTPIHIADDISSLSAILLNEDYYRFLKSGIKIIDGLPVLDEAHLIPFKVKAYIEIKERVLQGERGQSRHIRKHRNDVLKLLTLLYEDKKIELNGILKVDMKQFIESLKEEDISKGLIDKDTAIEMLETIYLDKVKV
;
A
#
# COMPACT_ATOMS: atom_id res chain seq x y z
N MET A 1 -7.99 10.52 -9.55
CA MET A 1 -7.27 11.09 -8.37
C MET A 1 -6.47 12.31 -8.83
N ILE A 2 -6.42 13.39 -8.02
CA ILE A 2 -5.62 14.59 -8.37
C ILE A 2 -4.14 14.21 -8.43
N GLY A 3 -3.45 14.66 -9.48
CA GLY A 3 -2.01 14.48 -9.69
C GLY A 3 -1.58 13.11 -10.20
N LEU A 4 -2.49 12.17 -10.41
CA LEU A 4 -2.14 10.83 -10.90
C LEU A 4 -1.70 10.86 -12.36
N GLU A 5 -2.33 11.68 -13.20
CA GLU A 5 -1.96 11.82 -14.61
C GLU A 5 -0.59 12.47 -14.77
N GLU A 6 -0.27 13.48 -13.94
CA GLU A 6 1.06 14.10 -13.93
C GLU A 6 2.13 13.08 -13.51
N PHE A 7 1.86 12.33 -12.44
CA PHE A 7 2.73 11.25 -11.99
C PHE A 7 2.95 10.21 -13.10
N LYS A 8 1.88 9.71 -13.70
CA LYS A 8 1.94 8.72 -14.81
C LYS A 8 2.75 9.22 -15.99
N SER A 9 2.50 10.45 -16.43
CA SER A 9 3.23 11.07 -17.55
C SER A 9 4.72 11.19 -17.26
N HIS A 10 5.07 11.60 -16.04
CA HIS A 10 6.45 11.81 -15.62
C HIS A 10 7.23 10.50 -15.52
N PHE A 11 6.61 9.42 -15.02
CA PHE A 11 7.25 8.11 -14.85
C PHE A 11 7.05 7.16 -16.02
N LYS A 12 6.54 7.64 -17.15
CA LYS A 12 6.41 6.83 -18.37
C LYS A 12 7.76 6.27 -18.82
N GLY A 13 7.82 4.96 -19.04
CA GLY A 13 9.05 4.23 -19.37
C GLY A 13 9.83 3.72 -18.16
N PHE A 14 9.33 3.96 -16.94
CA PHE A 14 9.91 3.48 -15.70
C PHE A 14 8.96 2.54 -14.93
N GLU A 15 8.01 1.91 -15.62
CA GLU A 15 6.98 1.06 -15.01
C GLU A 15 7.56 -0.17 -14.30
N ASP A 16 8.74 -0.63 -14.69
CA ASP A 16 9.43 -1.78 -14.09
C ASP A 16 10.20 -1.42 -12.80
N TYR A 17 10.25 -0.15 -12.41
CA TYR A 17 11.07 0.32 -11.29
C TYR A 17 10.29 0.45 -9.98
N TYR A 18 8.97 0.47 -10.04
CA TYR A 18 8.12 0.69 -8.89
C TYR A 18 6.78 -0.03 -9.01
N VAL A 19 6.06 -0.08 -7.92
CA VAL A 19 4.65 -0.50 -7.89
C VAL A 19 3.86 0.38 -6.94
N ILE A 20 2.69 0.83 -7.38
CA ILE A 20 1.76 1.58 -6.55
C ILE A 20 0.94 0.59 -5.72
N ILE A 21 0.84 0.87 -4.43
CA ILE A 21 0.06 0.10 -3.46
C ILE A 21 -0.96 1.02 -2.76
N GLY A 22 -1.51 0.58 -1.65
CA GLY A 22 -2.31 1.42 -0.77
C GLY A 22 -3.65 1.86 -1.33
N GLY A 23 -4.02 3.11 -1.04
CA GLY A 23 -5.32 3.66 -1.44
C GLY A 23 -5.39 3.98 -2.93
N THR A 24 -4.30 4.44 -3.51
CA THR A 24 -4.24 4.80 -4.93
C THR A 24 -4.33 3.57 -5.83
N ALA A 25 -3.68 2.45 -5.47
CA ALA A 25 -3.89 1.18 -6.17
C ALA A 25 -5.35 0.76 -6.14
N CYS A 26 -6.04 0.85 -5.00
CA CYS A 26 -7.47 0.58 -4.93
C CYS A 26 -8.26 1.49 -5.90
N THR A 27 -7.94 2.78 -5.96
CA THR A 27 -8.65 3.71 -6.86
C THR A 27 -8.48 3.29 -8.32
N VAL A 28 -7.25 3.02 -8.76
CA VAL A 28 -6.96 2.58 -10.13
C VAL A 28 -7.68 1.27 -10.47
N LEU A 29 -7.65 0.30 -9.55
CA LEU A 29 -8.34 -0.98 -9.72
C LEU A 29 -9.84 -0.79 -9.89
N PHE A 30 -10.50 -0.06 -8.99
CA PHE A 30 -11.95 0.17 -9.07
C PHE A 30 -12.36 0.95 -10.31
N GLU A 31 -11.63 2.00 -10.68
CA GLU A 31 -11.87 2.77 -11.90
C GLU A 31 -11.74 1.88 -13.17
N ASN A 32 -10.79 0.94 -13.19
CA ASN A 32 -10.64 -0.02 -14.28
C ASN A 32 -11.84 -0.97 -14.44
N TYR A 33 -12.58 -1.23 -13.35
CA TYR A 33 -13.84 -1.98 -13.38
C TYR A 33 -15.07 -1.09 -13.58
N GLY A 34 -14.91 0.21 -13.82
CA GLY A 34 -16.01 1.18 -13.94
C GLY A 34 -16.68 1.54 -12.62
N GLU A 35 -16.00 1.23 -11.52
CA GLU A 35 -16.47 1.43 -10.16
C GLU A 35 -15.73 2.60 -9.48
N SER A 36 -16.26 3.09 -8.36
CA SER A 36 -15.60 4.14 -7.58
C SER A 36 -15.04 3.61 -6.27
N PHE A 37 -13.87 4.12 -5.89
CA PHE A 37 -13.30 3.91 -4.56
C PHE A 37 -13.40 5.18 -3.72
N ARG A 38 -13.13 5.08 -2.41
CA ARG A 38 -13.04 6.27 -1.56
C ARG A 38 -11.93 7.20 -2.05
N ALA A 39 -12.13 8.50 -1.87
CA ALA A 39 -11.12 9.48 -2.25
C ALA A 39 -9.78 9.22 -1.56
N THR A 40 -8.71 9.24 -2.33
CA THR A 40 -7.32 9.17 -1.88
C THR A 40 -6.54 10.34 -2.46
N LYS A 41 -5.50 10.77 -1.78
CA LYS A 41 -4.71 11.95 -2.15
C LYS A 41 -3.22 11.62 -2.23
N ASP A 42 -2.86 10.44 -1.75
CA ASP A 42 -1.50 10.03 -1.47
C ASP A 42 -1.12 8.88 -2.40
N ILE A 43 0.09 8.89 -2.92
CA ILE A 43 0.68 7.78 -3.67
C ILE A 43 1.62 7.02 -2.74
N ASP A 44 1.26 5.77 -2.46
CA ASP A 44 2.12 4.82 -1.77
C ASP A 44 2.90 4.03 -2.84
N MET A 45 4.20 4.25 -2.95
CA MET A 45 5.04 3.67 -4.00
C MET A 45 6.14 2.79 -3.42
N VAL A 46 6.19 1.54 -3.83
CA VAL A 46 7.29 0.61 -3.50
C VAL A 46 8.30 0.64 -4.63
N VAL A 47 9.56 0.92 -4.31
CA VAL A 47 10.66 0.85 -5.28
C VAL A 47 11.17 -0.58 -5.36
N LEU A 48 11.26 -1.10 -6.57
CA LEU A 48 11.83 -2.41 -6.87
C LEU A 48 13.35 -2.28 -6.96
N MET A 49 14.02 -2.58 -5.85
CA MET A 49 15.46 -2.34 -5.66
C MET A 49 16.35 -3.07 -6.67
N GLU A 50 15.86 -4.18 -7.21
CA GLU A 50 16.58 -4.97 -8.22
C GLU A 50 16.73 -4.23 -9.54
N ASN A 51 15.81 -3.31 -9.84
CA ASN A 51 15.77 -2.55 -11.08
C ASN A 51 16.29 -1.11 -10.92
N LEU A 52 16.58 -0.69 -9.68
CA LEU A 52 16.96 0.68 -9.37
C LEU A 52 18.28 1.05 -10.08
N ASP A 53 18.22 2.15 -10.85
CA ASP A 53 19.36 2.72 -11.54
C ASP A 53 19.43 4.25 -11.38
N VAL A 54 20.46 4.84 -11.98
CA VAL A 54 20.72 6.29 -11.93
C VAL A 54 19.64 7.07 -12.66
N ASP A 55 19.09 6.54 -13.75
CA ASP A 55 18.12 7.26 -14.57
C ASP A 55 16.76 7.35 -13.87
N PHE A 56 16.31 6.26 -13.24
CA PHE A 56 15.13 6.31 -12.38
C PHE A 56 15.32 7.28 -11.20
N THR A 57 16.48 7.23 -10.55
CA THR A 57 16.79 8.12 -9.43
C THR A 57 16.72 9.59 -9.84
N LYS A 58 17.33 9.97 -10.98
CA LYS A 58 17.26 11.32 -11.53
C LYS A 58 15.82 11.71 -11.87
N ARG A 59 15.06 10.79 -12.48
CA ARG A 59 13.65 11.02 -12.83
C ARG A 59 12.80 11.28 -11.59
N PHE A 60 13.01 10.50 -10.54
CA PHE A 60 12.31 10.67 -9.28
C PHE A 60 12.61 12.03 -8.64
N TRP A 61 13.89 12.41 -8.54
CA TRP A 61 14.25 13.71 -8.00
C TRP A 61 13.75 14.88 -8.84
N SER A 62 13.78 14.77 -10.17
CA SER A 62 13.19 15.79 -11.06
C SER A 62 11.72 16.04 -10.68
N PHE A 63 10.92 14.97 -10.49
CA PHE A 63 9.53 15.08 -10.08
C PHE A 63 9.36 15.79 -8.73
N ILE A 64 10.15 15.42 -7.74
CA ILE A 64 10.11 16.02 -6.40
C ILE A 64 10.47 17.50 -6.43
N HIS A 65 11.51 17.86 -7.20
CA HIS A 65 11.98 19.25 -7.34
C HIS A 65 11.01 20.12 -8.14
N GLU A 66 10.51 19.66 -9.27
CA GLU A 66 9.55 20.38 -10.11
C GLU A 66 8.27 20.70 -9.35
N ALA A 67 7.77 19.77 -8.59
CA ALA A 67 6.60 19.96 -7.73
C ALA A 67 6.90 20.79 -6.47
N HIS A 68 8.16 21.03 -6.13
CA HIS A 68 8.60 21.68 -4.91
C HIS A 68 8.05 21.00 -3.64
N TYR A 69 8.10 19.67 -3.60
CA TYR A 69 7.70 18.95 -2.41
C TYR A 69 8.56 19.30 -1.20
N LYS A 70 7.93 19.30 -0.04
CA LYS A 70 8.64 19.28 1.24
C LYS A 70 8.95 17.84 1.60
N SER A 71 10.19 17.54 1.86
CA SER A 71 10.62 16.19 2.24
C SER A 71 10.53 16.03 3.76
N ILE A 72 10.00 14.92 4.18
CA ILE A 72 10.05 14.45 5.56
C ILE A 72 10.84 13.15 5.52
N TYR A 73 11.98 13.15 6.21
CA TYR A 73 12.86 12.00 6.30
C TYR A 73 12.86 11.47 7.74
N GLU A 74 12.45 10.24 7.95
CA GLU A 74 12.57 9.56 9.23
C GLU A 74 13.57 8.41 9.14
N CYS A 75 14.53 8.43 10.04
CA CYS A 75 15.49 7.35 10.21
C CYS A 75 15.30 6.75 11.60
N ASN A 76 14.60 5.63 11.68
CA ASN A 76 14.67 4.73 12.84
C ASN A 76 15.62 3.61 12.50
N GLN A 77 16.56 3.32 13.35
CA GLN A 77 17.75 2.44 13.30
C GLN A 77 17.88 1.44 12.11
N ASP A 78 16.74 0.98 11.50
CA ASP A 78 16.73 0.03 10.37
C ASP A 78 15.73 0.37 9.26
N LYS A 79 15.00 1.50 9.36
CA LYS A 79 13.92 1.84 8.42
C LYS A 79 14.07 3.28 7.94
N LYS A 80 14.22 3.44 6.63
CA LYS A 80 14.19 4.75 5.97
C LYS A 80 12.86 4.89 5.23
N LEU A 81 11.99 5.78 5.70
CA LEU A 81 10.78 6.18 5.02
C LEU A 81 10.97 7.56 4.42
N TYR A 82 10.77 7.67 3.13
CA TYR A 82 10.76 8.96 2.44
C TYR A 82 9.31 9.39 2.20
N ARG A 83 8.92 10.49 2.82
CA ARG A 83 7.61 11.11 2.63
C ARG A 83 7.79 12.51 2.06
N PHE A 84 7.13 12.76 0.94
CA PHE A 84 7.15 14.04 0.23
C PHE A 84 5.75 14.63 0.27
N THR A 85 5.62 15.84 0.81
CA THR A 85 4.32 16.45 1.10
C THR A 85 4.25 17.88 0.61
N ASN A 86 3.03 18.43 0.56
CA ASN A 86 2.79 19.85 0.30
C ASN A 86 3.45 20.38 -0.98
N PRO A 87 3.16 19.79 -2.16
CA PRO A 87 3.63 20.36 -3.42
C PRO A 87 3.07 21.77 -3.60
N LYS A 88 3.80 22.64 -4.31
CA LYS A 88 3.34 24.00 -4.59
C LYS A 88 2.17 24.06 -5.56
N SER A 89 1.98 23.04 -6.40
CA SER A 89 0.93 22.97 -7.41
C SER A 89 -0.05 21.85 -7.07
N GLU A 90 -1.33 22.13 -7.25
CA GLU A 90 -2.40 21.13 -7.12
C GLU A 90 -2.45 20.10 -8.28
N LEU A 91 -1.62 20.30 -9.30
CA LEU A 91 -1.45 19.33 -10.39
C LEU A 91 -0.69 18.07 -9.94
N TYR A 92 -0.01 18.11 -8.80
CA TYR A 92 0.76 17.01 -8.25
C TYR A 92 0.01 16.29 -7.12
N PRO A 93 0.31 15.00 -6.86
CA PRO A 93 -0.21 14.27 -5.71
C PRO A 93 0.09 15.03 -4.40
N LYS A 94 -0.84 15.03 -3.45
CA LYS A 94 -0.63 15.80 -2.19
C LYS A 94 0.48 15.22 -1.34
N MET A 95 0.71 13.92 -1.46
CA MET A 95 1.77 13.22 -0.76
C MET A 95 2.26 12.04 -1.60
N ILE A 96 3.55 11.76 -1.51
CA ILE A 96 4.17 10.53 -2.00
C ILE A 96 4.90 9.90 -0.83
N GLU A 97 4.59 8.64 -0.56
CA GLU A 97 5.31 7.80 0.39
C GLU A 97 6.11 6.76 -0.39
N LEU A 98 7.41 6.74 -0.13
CA LEU A 98 8.33 5.85 -0.81
C LEU A 98 8.76 4.72 0.12
N PHE A 99 8.50 3.50 -0.29
CA PHE A 99 8.85 2.29 0.44
C PHE A 99 9.92 1.51 -0.29
N SER A 100 10.78 0.84 0.45
CA SER A 100 11.77 -0.06 -0.12
C SER A 100 12.13 -1.18 0.85
N ARG A 101 12.60 -2.31 0.31
CA ARG A 101 13.07 -3.46 1.08
C ARG A 101 14.37 -3.18 1.84
N LYS A 102 15.21 -2.30 1.32
CA LYS A 102 16.49 -1.89 1.91
C LYS A 102 16.57 -0.38 1.97
N PRO A 103 17.43 0.19 2.82
CA PRO A 103 17.72 1.61 2.75
C PRO A 103 18.09 2.01 1.32
N ILE A 104 17.37 2.95 0.75
CA ILE A 104 17.70 3.50 -0.56
C ILE A 104 18.76 4.56 -0.31
N GLU A 105 19.98 4.35 -0.82
CA GLU A 105 20.97 5.38 -0.92
C GLU A 105 20.75 6.11 -2.25
N PHE A 106 19.81 7.04 -2.28
CA PHE A 106 19.79 8.01 -3.36
C PHE A 106 21.00 8.91 -3.20
N PRO A 107 21.86 9.08 -4.22
CA PRO A 107 22.87 10.13 -4.19
C PRO A 107 22.14 11.46 -4.13
N ILE A 108 22.26 12.11 -3.00
CA ILE A 108 21.54 13.31 -2.67
C ILE A 108 22.50 14.44 -2.90
N ASP A 109 22.47 15.05 -4.09
CA ASP A 109 23.35 16.15 -4.44
C ASP A 109 23.05 17.44 -3.68
N ASP A 110 21.92 17.58 -2.98
CA ASP A 110 21.62 18.83 -2.25
C ASP A 110 20.54 18.66 -1.16
N LEU A 111 20.81 17.82 -0.15
CA LEU A 111 19.93 17.70 1.02
C LEU A 111 20.19 18.72 2.14
N SER A 112 20.85 19.82 1.86
CA SER A 112 21.15 20.88 2.85
C SER A 112 19.90 21.49 3.53
N HIS A 113 18.68 21.09 3.09
CA HIS A 113 17.41 21.61 3.61
C HIS A 113 16.45 20.57 4.16
N LEU A 114 16.87 19.31 4.30
CA LEU A 114 16.03 18.27 4.92
C LEU A 114 16.13 18.34 6.45
N THR A 115 15.11 18.89 7.07
CA THR A 115 14.97 18.85 8.53
C THR A 115 14.30 17.53 8.92
N PRO A 116 14.92 16.69 9.75
CA PRO A 116 14.24 15.52 10.32
C PRO A 116 13.06 16.02 11.16
N ILE A 117 11.86 15.61 10.83
CA ILE A 117 10.68 15.86 11.66
C ILE A 117 10.33 14.55 12.34
N HIS A 118 10.32 14.56 13.68
CA HIS A 118 9.73 13.49 14.46
C HIS A 118 8.23 13.47 14.21
N ILE A 119 7.74 12.51 13.47
CA ILE A 119 6.31 12.27 13.30
C ILE A 119 5.98 10.96 14.00
N ALA A 120 4.98 11.06 14.90
CA ALA A 120 4.50 9.94 15.67
C ALA A 120 3.87 8.84 14.80
N ASP A 121 4.20 7.63 15.10
CA ASP A 121 3.45 6.35 15.13
C ASP A 121 2.65 5.83 13.92
N ASP A 122 2.15 6.64 13.00
CA ASP A 122 1.31 6.14 11.89
C ASP A 122 2.08 5.49 10.71
N ILE A 123 3.40 5.58 10.71
CA ILE A 123 4.27 5.26 9.58
C ILE A 123 4.78 3.82 9.61
N SER A 124 4.73 3.17 10.75
CA SER A 124 5.48 1.93 10.99
C SER A 124 4.93 0.70 10.27
N SER A 125 3.62 0.66 9.96
CA SER A 125 3.01 -0.59 9.51
C SER A 125 3.44 -1.00 8.10
N LEU A 126 3.40 -0.10 7.13
CA LEU A 126 3.69 -0.47 5.74
C LEU A 126 5.18 -0.72 5.48
N SER A 127 6.06 0.08 6.08
CA SER A 127 7.52 -0.16 5.99
C SER A 127 7.92 -1.48 6.64
N ALA A 128 7.28 -1.86 7.75
CA ALA A 128 7.50 -3.14 8.41
C ALA A 128 7.09 -4.32 7.52
N ILE A 129 5.96 -4.21 6.81
CA ILE A 129 5.49 -5.22 5.86
C ILE A 129 6.52 -5.45 4.76
N LEU A 130 7.02 -4.40 4.13
CA LEU A 130 7.94 -4.50 2.99
C LEU A 130 9.34 -4.98 3.37
N LEU A 131 9.75 -4.91 4.64
CA LEU A 131 10.99 -5.51 5.12
C LEU A 131 10.89 -7.03 5.26
N ASN A 132 9.68 -7.59 5.30
CA ASN A 132 9.48 -9.04 5.34
C ASN A 132 9.64 -9.63 3.94
N GLU A 133 10.52 -10.63 3.80
CA GLU A 133 10.84 -11.27 2.52
C GLU A 133 9.64 -11.93 1.86
N ASP A 134 8.75 -12.55 2.65
CA ASP A 134 7.57 -13.22 2.12
C ASP A 134 6.59 -12.22 1.51
N TYR A 135 6.36 -11.08 2.19
CA TYR A 135 5.53 -9.99 1.66
C TYR A 135 6.13 -9.35 0.41
N TYR A 136 7.45 -9.13 0.38
CA TYR A 136 8.10 -8.55 -0.79
C TYR A 136 8.05 -9.48 -2.02
N ARG A 137 8.29 -10.78 -1.81
CA ARG A 137 8.17 -11.78 -2.87
C ARG A 137 6.74 -11.88 -3.39
N PHE A 138 5.77 -11.86 -2.48
CA PHE A 138 4.35 -11.87 -2.79
C PHE A 138 3.92 -10.60 -3.55
N LEU A 139 4.43 -9.42 -3.19
CA LEU A 139 4.20 -8.18 -3.93
C LEU A 139 4.62 -8.31 -5.39
N LYS A 140 5.83 -8.84 -5.65
CA LYS A 140 6.34 -8.96 -7.03
C LYS A 140 5.51 -9.89 -7.91
N SER A 141 4.83 -10.88 -7.35
CA SER A 141 3.97 -11.79 -8.11
C SER A 141 2.60 -11.19 -8.50
N GLY A 142 2.20 -10.07 -7.89
CA GLY A 142 0.91 -9.43 -8.11
C GLY A 142 0.96 -8.10 -8.86
N ILE A 143 2.08 -7.74 -9.48
CA ILE A 143 2.19 -6.47 -10.22
C ILE A 143 1.40 -6.57 -11.53
N LYS A 144 0.57 -5.55 -11.79
CA LYS A 144 -0.27 -5.43 -12.97
C LYS A 144 -0.15 -4.01 -13.54
N ILE A 145 -0.03 -3.88 -14.84
CA ILE A 145 -0.04 -2.57 -15.50
C ILE A 145 -1.48 -2.21 -15.87
N ILE A 146 -1.98 -1.12 -15.35
CA ILE A 146 -3.31 -0.56 -15.68
C ILE A 146 -3.10 0.87 -16.16
N ASP A 147 -3.49 1.15 -17.37
CA ASP A 147 -3.36 2.46 -18.02
C ASP A 147 -1.95 3.08 -17.84
N GLY A 148 -0.91 2.26 -18.01
CA GLY A 148 0.49 2.67 -17.88
C GLY A 148 0.98 2.83 -16.42
N LEU A 149 0.20 2.44 -15.43
CA LEU A 149 0.60 2.46 -14.01
C LEU A 149 0.83 1.04 -13.50
N PRO A 150 2.02 0.73 -12.96
CA PRO A 150 2.25 -0.52 -12.24
C PRO A 150 1.57 -0.45 -10.87
N VAL A 151 0.56 -1.25 -10.68
CA VAL A 151 -0.21 -1.35 -9.43
C VAL A 151 -0.19 -2.77 -8.91
N LEU A 152 -0.32 -2.94 -7.59
CA LEU A 152 -0.57 -4.25 -7.02
C LEU A 152 -2.03 -4.64 -7.30
N ASP A 153 -2.26 -5.84 -7.86
CA ASP A 153 -3.61 -6.30 -8.19
C ASP A 153 -4.50 -6.50 -6.95
N GLU A 154 -5.79 -6.61 -7.18
CA GLU A 154 -6.82 -6.71 -6.14
C GLU A 154 -6.59 -7.88 -5.18
N ALA A 155 -6.18 -9.03 -5.70
CA ALA A 155 -5.97 -10.23 -4.88
C ALA A 155 -4.67 -10.13 -4.04
N HIS A 156 -3.62 -9.52 -4.58
CA HIS A 156 -2.37 -9.34 -3.85
C HIS A 156 -2.43 -8.13 -2.89
N LEU A 157 -3.29 -7.14 -3.15
CA LEU A 157 -3.44 -5.97 -2.26
C LEU A 157 -4.17 -6.31 -0.95
N ILE A 158 -5.07 -7.31 -0.96
CA ILE A 158 -5.81 -7.74 0.23
C ILE A 158 -4.88 -8.14 1.39
N PRO A 159 -3.89 -9.04 1.25
CA PRO A 159 -2.98 -9.38 2.35
C PRO A 159 -2.22 -8.18 2.94
N PHE A 160 -1.88 -7.17 2.14
CA PHE A 160 -1.27 -5.93 2.66
C PHE A 160 -2.23 -5.11 3.52
N LYS A 161 -3.50 -5.06 3.14
CA LYS A 161 -4.54 -4.41 3.96
C LYS A 161 -4.82 -5.19 5.24
N VAL A 162 -4.80 -6.52 5.16
CA VAL A 162 -4.88 -7.43 6.32
C VAL A 162 -3.74 -7.15 7.30
N LYS A 163 -2.50 -7.11 6.82
CA LYS A 163 -1.34 -6.82 7.66
C LYS A 163 -1.46 -5.47 8.37
N ALA A 164 -1.80 -4.41 7.62
CA ALA A 164 -1.98 -3.09 8.20
C ALA A 164 -3.08 -3.06 9.27
N TYR A 165 -4.19 -3.81 9.07
CA TYR A 165 -5.24 -3.96 10.08
C TYR A 165 -4.71 -4.63 11.35
N ILE A 166 -3.99 -5.75 11.23
CA ILE A 166 -3.45 -6.51 12.37
C ILE A 166 -2.47 -5.66 13.17
N GLU A 167 -1.49 -5.04 12.52
CA GLU A 167 -0.47 -4.23 13.20
C GLU A 167 -1.06 -3.04 13.94
N ILE A 168 -2.06 -2.36 13.36
CA ILE A 168 -2.74 -1.26 14.06
C ILE A 168 -3.52 -1.81 15.26
N LYS A 169 -4.20 -2.95 15.13
CA LYS A 169 -4.93 -3.59 16.22
C LYS A 169 -4.00 -3.98 17.38
N GLU A 170 -2.82 -4.54 17.07
CA GLU A 170 -1.80 -4.86 18.06
C GLU A 170 -1.27 -3.63 18.79
N ARG A 171 -1.01 -2.52 18.09
CA ARG A 171 -0.61 -1.25 18.71
C ARG A 171 -1.68 -0.71 19.66
N VAL A 172 -2.94 -0.80 19.28
CA VAL A 172 -4.06 -0.41 20.15
C VAL A 172 -4.09 -1.26 21.41
N LEU A 173 -3.87 -2.57 21.32
CA LEU A 173 -3.75 -3.46 22.49
C LEU A 173 -2.56 -3.11 23.38
N GLN A 174 -1.50 -2.55 22.82
CA GLN A 174 -0.33 -2.04 23.56
C GLN A 174 -0.54 -0.64 24.15
N GLY A 175 -1.73 -0.05 24.00
CA GLY A 175 -2.13 1.21 24.63
C GLY A 175 -2.14 2.43 23.71
N GLU A 176 -1.88 2.28 22.40
CA GLU A 176 -2.00 3.38 21.45
C GLU A 176 -3.49 3.78 21.26
N ARG A 177 -3.77 5.09 21.34
CA ARG A 177 -5.13 5.62 21.27
C ARG A 177 -5.43 6.24 19.92
N GLY A 178 -6.72 6.33 19.55
CA GLY A 178 -7.18 7.07 18.35
C GLY A 178 -7.17 6.28 17.05
N GLN A 179 -6.75 5.03 17.04
CA GLN A 179 -6.54 4.22 15.82
C GLN A 179 -7.81 3.51 15.29
N SER A 180 -8.94 3.58 15.97
CA SER A 180 -10.18 2.88 15.57
C SER A 180 -10.66 3.20 14.15
N ARG A 181 -10.40 4.42 13.67
CA ARG A 181 -10.73 4.82 12.29
C ARG A 181 -9.85 4.09 11.28
N HIS A 182 -8.56 3.92 11.57
CA HIS A 182 -7.61 3.24 10.69
C HIS A 182 -7.87 1.74 10.63
N ILE A 183 -8.19 1.10 11.75
CA ILE A 183 -8.61 -0.31 11.80
C ILE A 183 -9.82 -0.53 10.88
N ARG A 184 -10.89 0.29 11.06
CA ARG A 184 -12.09 0.21 10.21
C ARG A 184 -11.79 0.48 8.74
N LYS A 185 -10.90 1.44 8.45
CA LYS A 185 -10.47 1.75 7.08
C LYS A 185 -9.90 0.52 6.40
N HIS A 186 -8.89 -0.14 7.00
CA HIS A 186 -8.23 -1.29 6.38
C HIS A 186 -9.16 -2.49 6.25
N ARG A 187 -9.96 -2.78 7.27
CA ARG A 187 -11.01 -3.81 7.19
C ARG A 187 -11.97 -3.55 6.03
N ASN A 188 -12.51 -2.35 5.93
CA ASN A 188 -13.47 -2.00 4.89
C ASN A 188 -12.82 -2.00 3.49
N ASP A 189 -11.55 -1.62 3.37
CA ASP A 189 -10.80 -1.74 2.12
C ASP A 189 -10.70 -3.22 1.69
N VAL A 190 -10.44 -4.17 2.62
CA VAL A 190 -10.45 -5.62 2.33
C VAL A 190 -11.80 -6.06 1.83
N LEU A 191 -12.88 -5.77 2.59
CA LEU A 191 -14.24 -6.17 2.21
C LEU A 191 -14.64 -5.61 0.84
N LYS A 192 -14.20 -4.40 0.53
CA LYS A 192 -14.48 -3.79 -0.76
C LYS A 192 -13.67 -4.42 -1.88
N LEU A 193 -12.37 -4.71 -1.67
CA LEU A 193 -11.54 -5.40 -2.67
C LEU A 193 -12.05 -6.79 -3.01
N LEU A 194 -12.62 -7.52 -2.05
CA LEU A 194 -13.24 -8.83 -2.29
C LEU A 194 -14.35 -8.77 -3.36
N THR A 195 -15.07 -7.65 -3.48
CA THR A 195 -16.12 -7.52 -4.50
C THR A 195 -15.58 -7.50 -5.94
N LEU A 196 -14.28 -7.31 -6.13
CA LEU A 196 -13.61 -7.38 -7.43
C LEU A 196 -13.10 -8.79 -7.77
N LEU A 197 -13.13 -9.71 -6.81
CA LEU A 197 -12.60 -11.07 -7.00
C LEU A 197 -13.69 -12.05 -7.38
N TYR A 198 -13.35 -12.99 -8.25
CA TYR A 198 -14.17 -14.13 -8.56
C TYR A 198 -13.90 -15.27 -7.56
N GLU A 199 -14.92 -16.05 -7.23
CA GLU A 199 -14.83 -17.11 -6.21
C GLU A 199 -13.88 -18.27 -6.59
N ASP A 200 -13.61 -18.46 -7.87
CA ASP A 200 -12.68 -19.48 -8.39
C ASP A 200 -11.21 -19.04 -8.30
N LYS A 201 -10.95 -17.78 -7.99
CA LYS A 201 -9.59 -17.26 -7.79
C LYS A 201 -8.93 -18.00 -6.63
N LYS A 202 -7.70 -18.45 -6.83
CA LYS A 202 -6.86 -19.07 -5.82
C LYS A 202 -5.53 -18.32 -5.74
N ILE A 203 -5.15 -17.99 -4.52
CA ILE A 203 -3.89 -17.28 -4.22
C ILE A 203 -3.17 -18.07 -3.13
N GLU A 204 -2.01 -18.56 -3.45
CA GLU A 204 -1.18 -19.27 -2.49
C GLU A 204 -0.53 -18.29 -1.51
N LEU A 205 -0.84 -18.45 -0.23
CA LEU A 205 -0.19 -17.72 0.86
C LEU A 205 0.77 -18.63 1.61
N ASN A 206 2.01 -18.18 1.75
CA ASN A 206 3.06 -18.88 2.47
C ASN A 206 3.49 -18.11 3.74
N GLY A 207 4.12 -18.81 4.67
CA GLY A 207 4.73 -18.21 5.83
C GLY A 207 3.81 -17.28 6.63
N ILE A 208 4.29 -16.07 6.88
CA ILE A 208 3.62 -15.07 7.70
C ILE A 208 2.31 -14.58 7.07
N LEU A 209 2.19 -14.50 5.74
CA LEU A 209 0.96 -14.05 5.08
C LEU A 209 -0.23 -14.95 5.42
N LYS A 210 0.01 -16.26 5.46
CA LYS A 210 -1.05 -17.24 5.82
C LYS A 210 -1.47 -17.12 7.28
N VAL A 211 -0.53 -16.81 8.16
CA VAL A 211 -0.79 -16.57 9.59
C VAL A 211 -1.62 -15.31 9.75
N ASP A 212 -1.19 -14.21 9.13
CA ASP A 212 -1.88 -12.92 9.20
C ASP A 212 -3.31 -13.02 8.64
N MET A 213 -3.51 -13.74 7.53
CA MET A 213 -4.85 -13.95 6.95
C MET A 213 -5.78 -14.71 7.91
N LYS A 214 -5.29 -15.78 8.57
CA LYS A 214 -6.07 -16.51 9.56
C LYS A 214 -6.45 -15.62 10.75
N GLN A 215 -5.51 -14.84 11.26
CA GLN A 215 -5.75 -13.92 12.38
C GLN A 215 -6.80 -12.86 12.02
N PHE A 216 -6.76 -12.34 10.79
CA PHE A 216 -7.75 -11.39 10.29
C PHE A 216 -9.14 -12.01 10.22
N ILE A 217 -9.27 -13.22 9.66
CA ILE A 217 -10.55 -13.94 9.55
C ILE A 217 -11.15 -14.19 10.95
N GLU A 218 -10.35 -14.64 11.92
CA GLU A 218 -10.83 -14.80 13.30
C GLU A 218 -11.29 -13.47 13.90
N SER A 219 -10.55 -12.39 13.64
CA SER A 219 -10.98 -11.04 14.07
C SER A 219 -12.30 -10.62 13.44
N LEU A 220 -12.54 -10.93 12.15
CA LEU A 220 -13.80 -10.62 11.48
C LEU A 220 -14.99 -11.36 12.09
N LYS A 221 -14.81 -12.62 12.51
CA LYS A 221 -15.87 -13.40 13.17
C LYS A 221 -16.40 -12.73 14.43
N GLU A 222 -15.50 -12.09 15.19
CA GLU A 222 -15.82 -11.43 16.45
C GLU A 222 -16.40 -10.01 16.27
N GLU A 223 -16.17 -9.36 15.12
CA GLU A 223 -16.62 -8.00 14.89
C GLU A 223 -18.08 -7.94 14.43
N ASP A 224 -18.81 -6.95 14.99
CA ASP A 224 -20.10 -6.55 14.44
C ASP A 224 -19.88 -5.63 13.24
N ILE A 225 -20.15 -6.17 12.06
CA ILE A 225 -20.01 -5.44 10.80
C ILE A 225 -21.42 -5.07 10.34
N SER A 226 -21.77 -3.79 10.46
CA SER A 226 -23.01 -3.26 9.87
C SER A 226 -23.07 -3.59 8.39
N LYS A 227 -24.25 -3.92 7.86
CA LYS A 227 -24.50 -4.29 6.46
C LYS A 227 -23.73 -3.40 5.50
N GLY A 228 -22.70 -3.95 4.87
CA GLY A 228 -21.82 -3.31 3.89
C GLY A 228 -22.14 -3.79 2.46
N LEU A 229 -21.20 -3.57 1.55
CA LEU A 229 -21.28 -4.03 0.16
C LEU A 229 -21.25 -5.57 0.03
N ILE A 230 -20.65 -6.25 1.00
CA ILE A 230 -20.58 -7.70 1.09
C ILE A 230 -20.99 -8.13 2.49
N ASP A 231 -21.74 -9.20 2.60
CA ASP A 231 -22.09 -9.82 3.87
C ASP A 231 -20.86 -10.42 4.56
N LYS A 232 -20.83 -10.38 5.90
CA LYS A 232 -19.68 -10.84 6.70
C LYS A 232 -19.36 -12.31 6.46
N ASP A 233 -20.37 -13.16 6.47
CA ASP A 233 -20.17 -14.61 6.33
C ASP A 233 -19.69 -14.96 4.92
N THR A 234 -20.24 -14.29 3.90
CA THR A 234 -19.78 -14.37 2.51
C THR A 234 -18.33 -13.89 2.38
N ALA A 235 -17.96 -12.79 3.02
CA ALA A 235 -16.58 -12.31 2.99
C ALA A 235 -15.60 -13.30 3.63
N ILE A 236 -15.98 -13.91 4.75
CA ILE A 236 -15.17 -14.94 5.42
C ILE A 236 -15.01 -16.16 4.51
N GLU A 237 -16.10 -16.64 3.92
CA GLU A 237 -16.07 -17.79 3.00
C GLU A 237 -15.15 -17.51 1.79
N MET A 238 -15.25 -16.33 1.20
CA MET A 238 -14.38 -15.93 0.08
C MET A 238 -12.90 -15.88 0.51
N LEU A 239 -12.58 -15.27 1.66
CA LEU A 239 -11.20 -15.22 2.16
C LEU A 239 -10.64 -16.63 2.42
N GLU A 240 -11.40 -17.50 3.05
CA GLU A 240 -11.01 -18.89 3.31
C GLU A 240 -10.81 -19.66 1.99
N THR A 241 -11.72 -19.48 1.03
CA THR A 241 -11.69 -20.18 -0.26
C THR A 241 -10.52 -19.69 -1.13
N ILE A 242 -10.31 -18.39 -1.21
CA ILE A 242 -9.30 -17.79 -2.09
C ILE A 242 -7.88 -17.98 -1.52
N TYR A 243 -7.69 -17.83 -0.20
CA TYR A 243 -6.37 -17.73 0.42
C TYR A 243 -5.97 -18.89 1.33
N LEU A 244 -6.89 -19.73 1.77
CA LEU A 244 -6.61 -20.80 2.75
C LEU A 244 -6.97 -22.21 2.27
N ASP A 245 -7.25 -22.39 0.97
CA ASP A 245 -7.57 -23.67 0.34
C ASP A 245 -8.77 -24.42 0.96
N LYS A 246 -9.71 -23.72 1.60
CA LYS A 246 -10.96 -24.35 1.98
C LYS A 246 -11.78 -24.65 0.73
N VAL A 247 -12.06 -25.92 0.52
CA VAL A 247 -13.01 -26.36 -0.52
C VAL A 247 -14.42 -25.98 -0.05
N LYS A 248 -15.22 -25.35 -0.91
CA LYS A 248 -16.66 -25.19 -0.64
C LYS A 248 -17.29 -26.58 -0.39
N VAL A 249 -17.89 -26.78 0.77
CA VAL A 249 -18.68 -27.97 1.12
C VAL A 249 -20.08 -27.83 0.56
#